data_c454948fecc2a4760896a17a28d0deda
#
_entry.id   c454948fecc2a4760896a17a28d0deda
#
_cell.length_a   1.000
_cell.length_b   1.000
_cell.length_c   1.000
_cell.angle_alpha   90.00
_cell.angle_beta   90.00
_cell.angle_gamma   90.00
#
_symmetry.space_group_name_H-M   'P 1'
#
loop_
_entity.id
_entity.type
_entity.pdbx_description
1 polymer ?
#
loop_
_entity_poly.entity_id
_entity_poly.type
_entity_poly.pdbx_seq_one_letter_code
_entity_poly.pdbx_strand_id
1 'polypeptide(L)'
;MSETLSASPWLNSSEKPYIQIENVTKKFGDFTAIDNLNLDIYKNEFFSLLGPSGCGKTTLLRMLAGFERITDGRILLDGEDISEIPPHLRPINMMFQSYALFPHMTVEKNIAFGLKQDNLPENEIRQRVEEMLELVELTDFAKRKPNQLSGGQSQRVALARSLAKRPKLLLLDEPLGALDKRLREQTQFELMDIQEKLEVTFVIVTHDQEEAMTVSSRIGVMDSGNLVQVATPTEIYEAPINKDVADFIGDVNILQGVYKGQNETGTQLESEDSKSIVFATQEVDASPGDKMWFAIRPEKLEISKKKPSDNHNILKGKIEDIAYGGSFSTYHVRLDNGRILKAIRANRERTEEHHLTW
;
A
#
# COMPACT_ATOMS: atom_id res chain seq x y z
N MET A 1 4.17 -8.37 -26.30
CA MET A 1 4.00 -7.54 -25.11
C MET A 1 5.38 -7.44 -24.45
N SER A 2 6.18 -6.58 -24.97
CA SER A 2 7.49 -6.21 -24.44
C SER A 2 7.70 -4.77 -24.87
N GLU A 3 7.28 -3.81 -24.05
CA GLU A 3 7.73 -2.44 -24.25
C GLU A 3 7.83 -1.79 -22.88
N THR A 4 9.08 -1.49 -22.56
CA THR A 4 9.53 -0.45 -21.66
C THR A 4 8.88 -0.45 -20.27
N LEU A 5 9.36 -1.31 -19.40
CA LEU A 5 9.65 -0.90 -18.04
C LEU A 5 10.59 0.32 -18.18
N SER A 6 10.03 1.53 -18.26
CA SER A 6 10.81 2.75 -18.08
C SER A 6 11.55 2.54 -16.76
N ALA A 7 12.86 2.66 -16.77
CA ALA A 7 13.70 2.43 -15.60
C ALA A 7 13.07 3.21 -14.44
N SER A 8 12.69 2.50 -13.38
CA SER A 8 12.00 3.07 -12.21
C SER A 8 12.75 4.31 -11.76
N PRO A 9 12.11 5.50 -11.71
CA PRO A 9 12.82 6.77 -11.49
C PRO A 9 13.66 6.77 -10.20
N TRP A 10 13.21 6.05 -9.17
CA TRP A 10 13.94 5.90 -7.89
C TRP A 10 15.22 5.05 -7.98
N LEU A 11 15.44 4.33 -9.08
CA LEU A 11 16.69 3.61 -9.34
C LEU A 11 17.68 4.44 -10.16
N ASN A 12 17.25 5.57 -10.70
CA ASN A 12 18.08 6.46 -11.50
C ASN A 12 18.56 7.65 -10.63
N SER A 13 19.82 7.65 -10.26
CA SER A 13 20.42 8.72 -9.44
C SER A 13 20.40 10.11 -10.08
N SER A 14 20.11 10.22 -11.38
CA SER A 14 19.96 11.50 -12.08
C SER A 14 18.54 12.07 -12.02
N GLU A 15 17.53 11.26 -11.67
CA GLU A 15 16.16 11.71 -11.52
C GLU A 15 15.99 12.47 -10.21
N LYS A 16 15.37 13.65 -10.31
CA LYS A 16 15.09 14.46 -9.13
C LYS A 16 13.74 14.06 -8.55
N PRO A 17 13.68 13.89 -7.22
CA PRO A 17 12.40 13.69 -6.55
C PRO A 17 11.43 14.85 -6.85
N TYR A 18 10.18 14.50 -7.05
CA TYR A 18 9.12 15.48 -7.30
C TYR A 18 8.54 16.06 -6.01
N ILE A 19 8.44 15.20 -4.98
CA ILE A 19 8.12 15.58 -3.61
C ILE A 19 9.30 15.17 -2.75
N GLN A 20 9.83 16.11 -1.98
CA GLN A 20 10.91 15.86 -1.02
C GLN A 20 10.43 16.28 0.37
N ILE A 21 10.43 15.34 1.27
CA ILE A 21 10.15 15.55 2.69
C ILE A 21 11.47 15.42 3.41
N GLU A 22 11.97 16.53 3.99
CA GLU A 22 13.30 16.59 4.56
C GLU A 22 13.23 16.89 6.05
N ASN A 23 13.64 15.91 6.87
CA ASN A 23 13.74 15.97 8.33
C ASN A 23 12.43 16.49 8.98
N VAL A 24 11.28 16.13 8.41
CA VAL A 24 9.99 16.65 8.87
C VAL A 24 9.60 16.04 10.21
N THR A 25 9.35 16.93 11.17
CA THR A 25 8.86 16.57 12.50
C THR A 25 7.50 17.26 12.73
N LYS A 26 6.55 16.54 13.32
CA LYS A 26 5.27 17.07 13.78
C LYS A 26 5.01 16.72 15.23
N LYS A 27 4.82 17.76 16.05
CA LYS A 27 4.48 17.64 17.47
C LYS A 27 3.10 18.27 17.77
N PHE A 28 2.36 17.62 18.64
CA PHE A 28 1.14 18.12 19.25
C PHE A 28 1.34 18.17 20.77
N GLY A 29 1.73 19.34 21.29
CA GLY A 29 2.23 19.45 22.67
C GLY A 29 3.44 18.55 22.88
N ASP A 30 3.38 17.64 23.83
CA ASP A 30 4.46 16.70 24.14
C ASP A 30 4.46 15.44 23.26
N PHE A 31 3.40 15.22 22.47
CA PHE A 31 3.27 14.06 21.61
C PHE A 31 3.91 14.31 20.24
N THR A 32 4.87 13.47 19.87
CA THR A 32 5.49 13.47 18.53
C THR A 32 4.73 12.52 17.61
N ALA A 33 4.01 13.07 16.64
CA ALA A 33 3.21 12.30 15.67
C ALA A 33 4.02 11.86 14.46
N ILE A 34 5.01 12.64 14.05
CA ILE A 34 6.00 12.35 13.01
C ILE A 34 7.36 12.78 13.54
N ASP A 35 8.35 11.92 13.40
CA ASP A 35 9.69 12.15 13.93
C ASP A 35 10.76 12.07 12.85
N ASN A 36 11.37 13.23 12.53
CA ASN A 36 12.50 13.37 11.60
C ASN A 36 12.34 12.56 10.29
N LEU A 37 11.16 12.61 9.68
CA LEU A 37 10.82 11.82 8.52
C LEU A 37 11.46 12.38 7.25
N ASN A 38 12.08 11.48 6.49
CA ASN A 38 12.66 11.77 5.17
C ASN A 38 12.01 10.85 4.14
N LEU A 39 11.52 11.41 3.03
CA LEU A 39 10.86 10.66 1.97
C LEU A 39 10.93 11.41 0.65
N ASP A 40 11.35 10.69 -0.39
CA ASP A 40 11.34 11.15 -1.78
C ASP A 40 10.26 10.41 -2.57
N ILE A 41 9.39 11.16 -3.27
CA ILE A 41 8.38 10.63 -4.19
C ILE A 41 8.62 11.24 -5.56
N TYR A 42 8.52 10.42 -6.61
CA TYR A 42 8.85 10.83 -7.97
C TYR A 42 7.61 11.23 -8.77
N LYS A 43 7.84 11.95 -9.86
CA LYS A 43 6.76 12.39 -10.73
C LYS A 43 6.03 11.19 -11.35
N ASN A 44 4.71 11.28 -11.45
CA ASN A 44 3.84 10.23 -11.98
C ASN A 44 3.88 8.91 -11.18
N GLU A 45 4.39 8.96 -9.95
CA GLU A 45 4.40 7.81 -9.06
C GLU A 45 3.01 7.63 -8.39
N PHE A 46 2.59 6.38 -8.24
CA PHE A 46 1.50 6.01 -7.34
C PHE A 46 2.13 5.51 -6.04
N PHE A 47 2.21 6.37 -5.04
CA PHE A 47 2.88 6.09 -3.77
C PHE A 47 1.86 5.80 -2.66
N SER A 48 2.03 4.69 -1.94
CA SER A 48 1.19 4.37 -0.78
C SER A 48 1.91 4.56 0.54
N LEU A 49 1.23 5.20 1.49
CA LEU A 49 1.59 5.18 2.91
C LEU A 49 0.76 4.11 3.60
N LEU A 50 1.40 3.07 4.08
CA LEU A 50 0.81 1.92 4.73
C LEU A 50 1.28 1.82 6.18
N GLY A 51 0.41 1.39 7.10
CA GLY A 51 0.79 1.24 8.50
C GLY A 51 -0.43 1.10 9.43
N PRO A 52 -0.25 0.74 10.68
CA PRO A 52 -1.34 0.60 11.65
C PRO A 52 -2.03 1.95 11.92
N SER A 53 -3.24 1.88 12.51
CA SER A 53 -3.96 3.10 12.90
C SER A 53 -3.16 3.91 13.92
N GLY A 54 -3.12 5.22 13.74
CA GLY A 54 -2.40 6.13 14.64
C GLY A 54 -0.89 6.27 14.40
N CYS A 55 -0.30 5.60 13.40
CA CYS A 55 1.14 5.72 13.12
C CYS A 55 1.57 7.03 12.41
N GLY A 56 0.64 7.95 12.13
CA GLY A 56 0.97 9.27 11.56
C GLY A 56 0.62 9.50 10.09
N LYS A 57 0.13 8.51 9.33
CA LYS A 57 -0.17 8.61 7.89
C LYS A 57 -1.05 9.80 7.52
N THR A 58 -2.24 9.91 8.13
CA THR A 58 -3.16 11.02 7.88
C THR A 58 -2.57 12.36 8.30
N THR A 59 -1.73 12.40 9.34
CA THR A 59 -1.00 13.60 9.76
C THR A 59 -0.03 14.04 8.66
N LEU A 60 0.75 13.11 8.10
CA LEU A 60 1.67 13.38 6.99
C LEU A 60 0.91 13.86 5.75
N LEU A 61 -0.21 13.20 5.41
CA LEU A 61 -1.06 13.59 4.30
C LEU A 61 -1.60 15.03 4.46
N ARG A 62 -2.05 15.38 5.69
CA ARG A 62 -2.53 16.74 6.01
C ARG A 62 -1.42 17.78 5.96
N MET A 63 -0.20 17.44 6.32
CA MET A 63 0.95 18.34 6.17
C MET A 63 1.27 18.60 4.68
N LEU A 64 1.23 17.56 3.84
CA LEU A 64 1.36 17.70 2.38
C LEU A 64 0.26 18.58 1.80
N ALA A 65 -0.98 18.41 2.25
CA ALA A 65 -2.13 19.23 1.82
C ALA A 65 -2.10 20.67 2.37
N GLY A 66 -1.27 20.95 3.39
CA GLY A 66 -1.21 22.26 4.07
C GLY A 66 -2.30 22.47 5.12
N PHE A 67 -3.09 21.46 5.46
CA PHE A 67 -4.08 21.53 6.55
C PHE A 67 -3.45 21.42 7.94
N GLU A 68 -2.22 20.91 8.01
CA GLU A 68 -1.44 20.80 9.23
C GLU A 68 -0.05 21.38 8.98
N ARG A 69 0.46 22.21 9.90
CA ARG A 69 1.81 22.76 9.81
C ARG A 69 2.83 21.79 10.32
N ILE A 70 3.99 21.72 9.69
CA ILE A 70 5.16 21.04 10.22
C ILE A 70 5.66 21.76 11.48
N THR A 71 6.33 21.04 12.39
CA THR A 71 7.00 21.64 13.54
C THR A 71 8.44 21.99 13.21
N ASP A 72 9.09 21.11 12.41
CA ASP A 72 10.47 21.29 11.97
C ASP A 72 10.67 20.56 10.62
N GLY A 73 11.74 20.89 9.90
CA GLY A 73 12.04 20.35 8.57
C GLY A 73 11.43 21.17 7.44
N ARG A 74 11.29 20.58 6.26
CA ARG A 74 10.65 21.22 5.09
C ARG A 74 10.04 20.22 4.13
N ILE A 75 9.11 20.70 3.32
CA ILE A 75 8.45 19.94 2.25
C ILE A 75 8.62 20.69 0.94
N LEU A 76 9.23 20.05 -0.04
CA LEU A 76 9.41 20.59 -1.38
C LEU A 76 8.49 19.87 -2.36
N LEU A 77 7.90 20.63 -3.29
CA LEU A 77 7.15 20.10 -4.44
C LEU A 77 7.73 20.73 -5.71
N ASP A 78 8.25 19.89 -6.60
CA ASP A 78 8.88 20.33 -7.85
C ASP A 78 10.02 21.35 -7.60
N GLY A 79 10.76 21.16 -6.51
CA GLY A 79 11.84 22.02 -6.03
C GLY A 79 11.42 23.29 -5.29
N GLU A 80 10.12 23.58 -5.18
CA GLU A 80 9.60 24.73 -4.45
C GLU A 80 9.22 24.35 -3.01
N ASP A 81 9.65 25.13 -2.02
CA ASP A 81 9.26 24.91 -0.61
C ASP A 81 7.79 25.32 -0.40
N ILE A 82 6.97 24.32 -0.04
CA ILE A 82 5.54 24.51 0.20
C ILE A 82 5.17 24.51 1.69
N SER A 83 6.14 24.43 2.60
CA SER A 83 5.92 24.25 4.03
C SER A 83 4.98 25.29 4.63
N GLU A 84 5.15 26.56 4.26
CA GLU A 84 4.33 27.69 4.76
C GLU A 84 3.20 28.11 3.79
N ILE A 85 3.09 27.46 2.60
CA ILE A 85 2.05 27.79 1.64
C ILE A 85 0.68 27.27 2.14
N PRO A 86 -0.35 28.11 2.24
CA PRO A 86 -1.66 27.68 2.70
C PRO A 86 -2.33 26.71 1.68
N PRO A 87 -3.27 25.84 2.13
CA PRO A 87 -3.85 24.76 1.30
C PRO A 87 -4.41 25.23 -0.05
N HIS A 88 -5.11 26.36 -0.08
CA HIS A 88 -5.78 26.86 -1.28
C HIS A 88 -4.82 27.40 -2.36
N LEU A 89 -3.56 27.65 -2.01
CA LEU A 89 -2.51 28.10 -2.95
C LEU A 89 -1.58 26.98 -3.38
N ARG A 90 -1.66 25.79 -2.74
CA ARG A 90 -0.87 24.64 -3.17
C ARG A 90 -1.46 24.02 -4.43
N PRO A 91 -0.64 23.59 -5.41
CA PRO A 91 -1.12 22.85 -6.58
C PRO A 91 -1.41 21.38 -6.23
N ILE A 92 -2.07 21.17 -5.10
CA ILE A 92 -2.36 19.86 -4.47
C ILE A 92 -3.85 19.81 -4.18
N ASN A 93 -4.49 18.71 -4.52
CA ASN A 93 -5.85 18.43 -4.09
C ASN A 93 -5.89 17.18 -3.20
N MET A 94 -6.91 17.12 -2.37
CA MET A 94 -7.11 16.01 -1.44
C MET A 94 -8.54 15.48 -1.57
N MET A 95 -8.65 14.16 -1.68
CA MET A 95 -9.90 13.42 -1.52
C MET A 95 -9.96 12.84 -0.10
N PHE A 96 -10.98 13.22 0.64
CA PHE A 96 -11.20 12.79 2.01
C PHE A 96 -11.90 11.44 2.08
N GLN A 97 -11.70 10.70 3.15
CA GLN A 97 -12.33 9.40 3.42
C GLN A 97 -13.87 9.44 3.30
N SER A 98 -14.51 10.52 3.73
CA SER A 98 -15.97 10.73 3.61
C SER A 98 -16.43 11.25 2.26
N TYR A 99 -15.50 11.36 1.27
CA TYR A 99 -15.70 12.00 -0.04
C TYR A 99 -16.05 13.50 0.03
N ALA A 100 -16.59 13.99 1.14
CA ALA A 100 -16.95 15.39 1.42
C ALA A 100 -17.69 16.08 0.26
N LEU A 101 -18.64 15.39 -0.39
CA LEU A 101 -19.46 15.98 -1.44
C LEU A 101 -20.44 17.01 -0.86
N PHE A 102 -20.70 18.08 -1.61
CA PHE A 102 -21.68 19.08 -1.23
C PHE A 102 -23.10 18.54 -1.48
N PRO A 103 -23.88 18.19 -0.43
CA PRO A 103 -25.14 17.43 -0.57
C PRO A 103 -26.26 18.22 -1.26
N HIS A 104 -26.18 19.55 -1.25
CA HIS A 104 -27.14 20.44 -1.89
C HIS A 104 -26.84 20.71 -3.36
N MET A 105 -25.65 20.33 -3.86
CA MET A 105 -25.22 20.50 -5.24
C MET A 105 -25.43 19.25 -6.08
N THR A 106 -25.63 19.41 -7.38
CA THR A 106 -25.59 18.30 -8.36
C THR A 106 -24.14 17.82 -8.56
N VAL A 107 -23.97 16.66 -9.22
CA VAL A 107 -22.67 16.10 -9.59
C VAL A 107 -21.84 17.12 -10.37
N GLU A 108 -22.40 17.67 -11.47
CA GLU A 108 -21.70 18.69 -12.27
C GLU A 108 -21.30 19.92 -11.45
N LYS A 109 -22.14 20.37 -10.50
CA LYS A 109 -21.84 21.52 -9.64
C LYS A 109 -20.77 21.20 -8.60
N ASN A 110 -20.73 19.95 -8.09
CA ASN A 110 -19.65 19.48 -7.24
C ASN A 110 -18.30 19.53 -7.97
N ILE A 111 -18.24 19.06 -9.21
CA ILE A 111 -17.03 19.07 -10.03
C ILE A 111 -16.61 20.49 -10.39
N ALA A 112 -17.57 21.33 -10.77
CA ALA A 112 -17.34 22.72 -11.14
C ALA A 112 -16.90 23.63 -9.97
N PHE A 113 -17.12 23.22 -8.72
CA PHE A 113 -16.97 24.09 -7.56
C PHE A 113 -15.59 24.75 -7.48
N GLY A 114 -14.52 23.95 -7.55
CA GLY A 114 -13.15 24.45 -7.50
C GLY A 114 -12.78 25.37 -8.67
N LEU A 115 -13.26 25.01 -9.88
CA LEU A 115 -13.00 25.80 -11.09
C LEU A 115 -13.63 27.21 -11.04
N LYS A 116 -14.81 27.31 -10.40
CA LYS A 116 -15.49 28.62 -10.20
C LYS A 116 -14.73 29.52 -9.22
N GLN A 117 -14.04 28.93 -8.24
CA GLN A 117 -13.21 29.73 -7.30
C GLN A 117 -11.98 30.33 -7.98
N ASP A 118 -11.48 29.69 -9.05
CA ASP A 118 -10.35 30.18 -9.83
C ASP A 118 -10.75 31.23 -10.87
N ASN A 119 -12.03 31.66 -10.91
CA ASN A 119 -12.58 32.66 -11.83
C ASN A 119 -12.37 32.33 -13.32
N LEU A 120 -12.38 31.03 -13.68
CA LEU A 120 -12.28 30.59 -15.07
C LEU A 120 -13.53 30.98 -15.87
N PRO A 121 -13.41 31.19 -17.20
CA PRO A 121 -14.55 31.43 -18.09
C PRO A 121 -15.55 30.26 -18.04
N GLU A 122 -16.85 30.57 -18.11
CA GLU A 122 -17.92 29.57 -17.99
C GLU A 122 -17.85 28.46 -19.07
N ASN A 123 -17.37 28.79 -20.28
CA ASN A 123 -17.16 27.83 -21.35
C ASN A 123 -16.04 26.81 -20.99
N GLU A 124 -14.94 27.24 -20.38
CA GLU A 124 -13.84 26.38 -19.94
C GLU A 124 -14.28 25.50 -18.79
N ILE A 125 -15.02 26.07 -17.82
CA ILE A 125 -15.60 25.29 -16.71
C ILE A 125 -16.50 24.18 -17.26
N ARG A 126 -17.38 24.50 -18.22
CA ARG A 126 -18.29 23.51 -18.81
C ARG A 126 -17.53 22.39 -19.49
N GLN A 127 -16.59 22.75 -20.37
CA GLN A 127 -15.76 21.78 -21.06
C GLN A 127 -15.02 20.86 -20.07
N ARG A 128 -14.41 21.45 -19.03
CA ARG A 128 -13.67 20.67 -18.03
C ARG A 128 -14.55 19.75 -17.21
N VAL A 129 -15.78 20.19 -16.90
CA VAL A 129 -16.76 19.33 -16.19
C VAL A 129 -17.19 18.16 -17.08
N GLU A 130 -17.42 18.38 -18.37
CA GLU A 130 -17.75 17.34 -19.35
C GLU A 130 -16.60 16.33 -19.45
N GLU A 131 -15.35 16.77 -19.60
CA GLU A 131 -14.15 15.92 -19.59
C GLU A 131 -14.06 15.06 -18.33
N MET A 132 -14.35 15.63 -17.17
CA MET A 132 -14.29 14.91 -15.89
C MET A 132 -15.43 13.89 -15.72
N LEU A 133 -16.63 14.23 -16.20
CA LEU A 133 -17.78 13.31 -16.20
C LEU A 133 -17.54 12.11 -17.11
N GLU A 134 -16.96 12.33 -18.28
CA GLU A 134 -16.57 11.26 -19.22
C GLU A 134 -15.46 10.38 -18.61
N LEU A 135 -14.43 11.00 -17.99
CA LEU A 135 -13.32 10.28 -17.37
C LEU A 135 -13.77 9.28 -16.31
N VAL A 136 -14.80 9.64 -15.53
CA VAL A 136 -15.31 8.80 -14.43
C VAL A 136 -16.61 8.05 -14.79
N GLU A 137 -17.03 8.07 -16.06
CA GLU A 137 -18.22 7.40 -16.58
C GLU A 137 -19.54 7.81 -15.87
N LEU A 138 -19.71 9.10 -15.58
CA LEU A 138 -20.87 9.63 -14.87
C LEU A 138 -21.65 10.71 -15.65
N THR A 139 -21.51 10.76 -16.97
CA THR A 139 -22.20 11.75 -17.82
C THR A 139 -23.70 11.78 -17.60
N ASP A 140 -24.35 10.61 -17.55
CA ASP A 140 -25.81 10.48 -17.34
C ASP A 140 -26.26 10.89 -15.93
N PHE A 141 -25.31 11.01 -14.99
CA PHE A 141 -25.56 11.34 -13.60
C PHE A 141 -25.31 12.82 -13.27
N ALA A 142 -24.88 13.64 -14.25
CA ALA A 142 -24.47 15.03 -14.07
C ALA A 142 -25.46 15.89 -13.25
N LYS A 143 -26.75 15.67 -13.43
CA LYS A 143 -27.82 16.42 -12.76
C LYS A 143 -28.29 15.81 -11.43
N ARG A 144 -27.81 14.63 -11.05
CA ARG A 144 -28.17 14.00 -9.77
C ARG A 144 -27.45 14.69 -8.60
N LYS A 145 -28.03 14.53 -7.41
CA LYS A 145 -27.43 14.93 -6.14
C LYS A 145 -26.74 13.73 -5.45
N PRO A 146 -25.81 13.95 -4.52
CA PRO A 146 -25.09 12.90 -3.82
C PRO A 146 -25.97 11.84 -3.18
N ASN A 147 -27.13 12.19 -2.62
CA ASN A 147 -28.07 11.26 -2.03
C ASN A 147 -28.78 10.33 -3.03
N GLN A 148 -28.58 10.52 -4.31
CA GLN A 148 -29.12 9.70 -5.42
C GLN A 148 -28.03 8.82 -6.07
N LEU A 149 -26.84 8.74 -5.45
CA LEU A 149 -25.69 8.01 -5.95
C LEU A 149 -25.37 6.81 -5.04
N SER A 150 -24.79 5.77 -5.63
CA SER A 150 -24.14 4.70 -4.85
C SER A 150 -22.85 5.19 -4.21
N GLY A 151 -22.28 4.41 -3.29
CA GLY A 151 -20.98 4.70 -2.68
C GLY A 151 -19.87 4.89 -3.72
N GLY A 152 -19.74 3.95 -4.66
CA GLY A 152 -18.75 4.04 -5.74
C GLY A 152 -18.98 5.24 -6.68
N GLN A 153 -20.23 5.57 -7.01
CA GLN A 153 -20.53 6.78 -7.78
C GLN A 153 -20.15 8.05 -7.03
N SER A 154 -20.42 8.11 -5.73
CA SER A 154 -20.02 9.26 -4.89
C SER A 154 -18.50 9.42 -4.85
N GLN A 155 -17.78 8.32 -4.76
CA GLN A 155 -16.31 8.29 -4.83
C GLN A 155 -15.80 8.84 -6.16
N ARG A 156 -16.33 8.35 -7.29
CA ARG A 156 -15.96 8.82 -8.63
C ARG A 156 -16.24 10.31 -8.80
N VAL A 157 -17.33 10.85 -8.24
CA VAL A 157 -17.60 12.30 -8.23
C VAL A 157 -16.54 13.06 -7.41
N ALA A 158 -16.16 12.54 -6.25
CA ALA A 158 -15.12 13.17 -5.41
C ALA A 158 -13.75 13.15 -6.11
N LEU A 159 -13.42 12.07 -6.79
CA LEU A 159 -12.21 11.95 -7.60
C LEU A 159 -12.22 12.95 -8.77
N ALA A 160 -13.30 13.01 -9.55
CA ALA A 160 -13.48 13.95 -10.65
C ALA A 160 -13.36 15.42 -10.16
N ARG A 161 -13.98 15.75 -9.02
CA ARG A 161 -13.85 17.07 -8.40
C ARG A 161 -12.41 17.39 -8.03
N SER A 162 -11.68 16.41 -7.47
CA SER A 162 -10.30 16.59 -7.05
C SER A 162 -9.34 16.74 -8.24
N LEU A 163 -9.64 16.11 -9.36
CA LEU A 163 -8.85 16.19 -10.61
C LEU A 163 -9.21 17.38 -11.50
N ALA A 164 -10.38 18.00 -11.28
CA ALA A 164 -10.88 19.07 -12.15
C ALA A 164 -9.89 20.24 -12.29
N LYS A 165 -9.22 20.63 -11.22
CA LYS A 165 -8.24 21.73 -11.18
C LYS A 165 -6.85 21.35 -11.75
N ARG A 166 -6.66 20.14 -12.28
CA ARG A 166 -5.37 19.64 -12.77
C ARG A 166 -4.24 19.77 -11.73
N PRO A 167 -4.40 19.16 -10.54
CA PRO A 167 -3.38 19.27 -9.51
C PRO A 167 -2.08 18.61 -9.95
N LYS A 168 -0.94 19.10 -9.45
CA LYS A 168 0.37 18.44 -9.58
C LYS A 168 0.44 17.15 -8.74
N LEU A 169 -0.28 17.11 -7.62
CA LEU A 169 -0.33 16.03 -6.66
C LEU A 169 -1.77 15.79 -6.19
N LEU A 170 -2.22 14.55 -6.23
CA LEU A 170 -3.48 14.11 -5.66
C LEU A 170 -3.23 13.26 -4.41
N LEU A 171 -3.82 13.70 -3.30
CA LEU A 171 -3.77 13.02 -2.02
C LEU A 171 -5.10 12.27 -1.79
N LEU A 172 -5.03 10.99 -1.43
CA LEU A 172 -6.17 10.11 -1.21
C LEU A 172 -6.13 9.56 0.22
N ASP A 173 -7.09 9.94 1.06
CA ASP A 173 -7.18 9.50 2.46
C ASP A 173 -8.19 8.35 2.56
N GLU A 174 -7.70 7.11 2.64
CA GLU A 174 -8.49 5.87 2.71
C GLU A 174 -9.63 5.81 1.67
N PRO A 175 -9.34 6.02 0.37
CA PRO A 175 -10.37 6.25 -0.63
C PRO A 175 -11.28 5.04 -0.85
N LEU A 176 -10.82 3.81 -0.60
CA LEU A 176 -11.53 2.57 -0.87
C LEU A 176 -12.13 1.92 0.38
N GLY A 177 -11.89 2.48 1.57
CA GLY A 177 -12.25 1.87 2.85
C GLY A 177 -13.77 1.65 3.05
N ALA A 178 -14.62 2.43 2.39
CA ALA A 178 -16.07 2.33 2.49
C ALA A 178 -16.72 1.39 1.47
N LEU A 179 -15.94 0.76 0.57
CA LEU A 179 -16.42 -0.09 -0.51
C LEU A 179 -16.45 -1.57 -0.12
N ASP A 180 -17.41 -2.31 -0.65
CA ASP A 180 -17.37 -3.78 -0.62
C ASP A 180 -16.21 -4.32 -1.48
N LYS A 181 -15.83 -5.59 -1.25
CA LYS A 181 -14.64 -6.19 -1.88
C LYS A 181 -14.65 -6.10 -3.41
N ARG A 182 -15.78 -6.44 -4.06
CA ARG A 182 -15.87 -6.46 -5.53
C ARG A 182 -15.74 -5.05 -6.12
N LEU A 183 -16.40 -4.08 -5.51
CA LEU A 183 -16.36 -2.69 -5.96
C LEU A 183 -14.97 -2.09 -5.70
N ARG A 184 -14.32 -2.48 -4.60
CA ARG A 184 -12.95 -2.07 -4.28
C ARG A 184 -11.95 -2.55 -5.33
N GLU A 185 -11.96 -3.84 -5.68
CA GLU A 185 -11.10 -4.40 -6.73
C GLU A 185 -11.28 -3.67 -8.07
N GLN A 186 -12.52 -3.42 -8.48
CA GLN A 186 -12.80 -2.68 -9.71
C GLN A 186 -12.26 -1.25 -9.65
N THR A 187 -12.49 -0.54 -8.54
CA THR A 187 -12.09 0.86 -8.39
C THR A 187 -10.56 1.02 -8.28
N GLN A 188 -9.83 0.02 -7.78
CA GLN A 188 -8.36 0.02 -7.80
C GLN A 188 -7.83 0.14 -9.23
N PHE A 189 -8.31 -0.69 -10.15
CA PHE A 189 -7.91 -0.62 -11.56
C PHE A 189 -8.32 0.71 -12.21
N GLU A 190 -9.53 1.22 -11.92
CA GLU A 190 -9.97 2.52 -12.40
C GLU A 190 -9.07 3.67 -11.93
N LEU A 191 -8.60 3.64 -10.67
CA LEU A 191 -7.67 4.63 -10.15
C LEU A 191 -6.30 4.57 -10.84
N MET A 192 -5.80 3.37 -11.12
CA MET A 192 -4.55 3.17 -11.85
C MET A 192 -4.66 3.69 -13.28
N ASP A 193 -5.73 3.35 -14.00
CA ASP A 193 -5.99 3.81 -15.37
C ASP A 193 -6.10 5.34 -15.45
N ILE A 194 -6.78 5.96 -14.47
CA ILE A 194 -6.92 7.42 -14.38
C ILE A 194 -5.57 8.08 -14.10
N GLN A 195 -4.78 7.52 -13.19
CA GLN A 195 -3.45 8.03 -12.85
C GLN A 195 -2.51 7.99 -14.06
N GLU A 196 -2.45 6.85 -14.76
CA GLU A 196 -1.66 6.67 -15.97
C GLU A 196 -2.09 7.64 -17.08
N LYS A 197 -3.40 7.76 -17.33
CA LYS A 197 -3.99 8.61 -18.37
C LYS A 197 -3.74 10.10 -18.17
N LEU A 198 -3.71 10.54 -16.90
CA LEU A 198 -3.54 11.95 -16.55
C LEU A 198 -2.10 12.32 -16.18
N GLU A 199 -1.21 11.34 -16.03
CA GLU A 199 0.18 11.54 -15.60
C GLU A 199 0.29 12.38 -14.30
N VAL A 200 -0.60 12.16 -13.34
CA VAL A 200 -0.61 12.85 -12.05
C VAL A 200 0.04 11.98 -10.99
N THR A 201 0.84 12.59 -10.12
CA THR A 201 1.40 11.90 -8.95
C THR A 201 0.31 11.67 -7.91
N PHE A 202 0.14 10.43 -7.46
CA PHE A 202 -0.83 10.06 -6.42
C PHE A 202 -0.10 9.65 -5.14
N VAL A 203 -0.61 10.14 -4.01
CA VAL A 203 -0.22 9.65 -2.68
C VAL A 203 -1.47 9.18 -1.97
N ILE A 204 -1.53 7.88 -1.68
CA ILE A 204 -2.65 7.24 -0.99
C ILE A 204 -2.25 6.86 0.44
N VAL A 205 -3.13 7.09 1.38
CA VAL A 205 -3.05 6.55 2.73
C VAL A 205 -4.05 5.42 2.85
N THR A 206 -3.59 4.27 3.27
CA THR A 206 -4.44 3.11 3.54
C THR A 206 -3.93 2.30 4.72
N HIS A 207 -4.80 1.51 5.31
CA HIS A 207 -4.46 0.43 6.24
C HIS A 207 -4.67 -0.95 5.62
N ASP A 208 -5.17 -1.01 4.37
CA ASP A 208 -5.39 -2.23 3.62
C ASP A 208 -4.15 -2.59 2.80
N GLN A 209 -3.56 -3.72 3.12
CA GLN A 209 -2.34 -4.21 2.49
C GLN A 209 -2.57 -4.62 1.04
N GLU A 210 -3.73 -5.27 0.74
CA GLU A 210 -4.08 -5.69 -0.62
C GLU A 210 -4.22 -4.46 -1.53
N GLU A 211 -4.81 -3.38 -1.01
CA GLU A 211 -4.92 -2.10 -1.72
C GLU A 211 -3.53 -1.55 -2.06
N ALA A 212 -2.67 -1.36 -1.04
CA ALA A 212 -1.32 -0.83 -1.25
C ALA A 212 -0.50 -1.68 -2.22
N MET A 213 -0.56 -3.01 -2.08
CA MET A 213 0.19 -3.95 -2.94
C MET A 213 -0.30 -3.93 -4.40
N THR A 214 -1.59 -3.65 -4.63
CA THR A 214 -2.17 -3.69 -5.98
C THR A 214 -1.90 -2.42 -6.77
N VAL A 215 -2.05 -1.23 -6.13
CA VAL A 215 -2.05 0.03 -6.90
C VAL A 215 -0.70 0.75 -6.92
N SER A 216 0.25 0.39 -6.05
CA SER A 216 1.40 1.24 -5.82
C SER A 216 2.61 0.91 -6.67
N SER A 217 3.32 1.94 -7.10
CA SER A 217 4.69 1.83 -7.62
C SER A 217 5.67 1.52 -6.48
N ARG A 218 5.53 2.25 -5.36
CA ARG A 218 6.24 2.00 -4.09
C ARG A 218 5.32 2.20 -2.89
N ILE A 219 5.68 1.52 -1.80
CA ILE A 219 4.99 1.58 -0.52
C ILE A 219 5.95 2.10 0.53
N GLY A 220 5.53 3.09 1.30
CA GLY A 220 6.17 3.53 2.53
C GLY A 220 5.46 2.92 3.74
N VAL A 221 6.12 2.00 4.43
CA VAL A 221 5.59 1.40 5.67
C VAL A 221 5.91 2.32 6.83
N MET A 222 4.88 2.79 7.52
CA MET A 222 5.00 3.66 8.68
C MET A 222 4.67 2.90 9.98
N ASP A 223 5.45 3.15 10.98
CA ASP A 223 5.16 2.74 12.36
C ASP A 223 5.57 3.83 13.36
N SER A 224 4.68 4.14 14.30
CA SER A 224 4.93 5.04 15.45
C SER A 224 5.59 6.37 15.06
N GLY A 225 5.11 7.00 13.98
CA GLY A 225 5.62 8.29 13.48
C GLY A 225 6.86 8.22 12.60
N ASN A 226 7.39 7.03 12.37
CA ASN A 226 8.60 6.80 11.57
C ASN A 226 8.28 6.08 10.25
N LEU A 227 9.10 6.33 9.25
CA LEU A 227 9.10 5.58 7.99
C LEU A 227 10.09 4.41 8.13
N VAL A 228 9.56 3.17 8.19
CA VAL A 228 10.36 1.98 8.49
C VAL A 228 11.02 1.40 7.25
N GLN A 229 10.25 1.34 6.14
CA GLN A 229 10.73 0.83 4.86
C GLN A 229 10.04 1.54 3.71
N VAL A 230 10.78 1.85 2.64
CA VAL A 230 10.23 2.30 1.36
C VAL A 230 10.77 1.39 0.28
N ALA A 231 9.89 0.68 -0.41
CA ALA A 231 10.29 -0.23 -1.49
C ALA A 231 9.09 -0.51 -2.43
N THR A 232 9.34 -1.24 -3.50
CA THR A 232 8.27 -1.75 -4.37
C THR A 232 7.39 -2.76 -3.61
N PRO A 233 6.13 -2.99 -4.05
CA PRO A 233 5.27 -4.01 -3.44
C PRO A 233 5.95 -5.37 -3.32
N THR A 234 6.64 -5.81 -4.38
CA THR A 234 7.36 -7.09 -4.38
C THR A 234 8.45 -7.12 -3.31
N GLU A 235 9.26 -6.07 -3.19
CA GLU A 235 10.33 -6.00 -2.19
C GLU A 235 9.80 -5.95 -0.76
N ILE A 236 8.72 -5.21 -0.50
CA ILE A 236 8.06 -5.16 0.82
C ILE A 236 7.59 -6.56 1.24
N TYR A 237 7.05 -7.34 0.29
CA TYR A 237 6.53 -8.67 0.56
C TYR A 237 7.62 -9.74 0.70
N GLU A 238 8.60 -9.72 -0.23
CA GLU A 238 9.63 -10.76 -0.34
C GLU A 238 10.86 -10.49 0.52
N ALA A 239 11.17 -9.22 0.75
CA ALA A 239 12.37 -8.77 1.49
C ALA A 239 12.02 -7.70 2.55
N PRO A 240 11.10 -7.99 3.50
CA PRO A 240 10.80 -7.07 4.58
C PRO A 240 12.05 -6.81 5.42
N ILE A 241 12.28 -5.53 5.79
CA ILE A 241 13.49 -5.09 6.49
C ILE A 241 13.62 -5.68 7.91
N ASN A 242 12.49 -6.02 8.53
CA ASN A 242 12.45 -6.62 9.86
C ASN A 242 11.20 -7.51 10.02
N LYS A 243 11.13 -8.21 11.16
CA LYS A 243 10.02 -9.12 11.47
C LYS A 243 8.67 -8.42 11.61
N ASP A 244 8.66 -7.16 12.08
CA ASP A 244 7.43 -6.42 12.34
C ASP A 244 6.79 -5.99 11.00
N VAL A 245 7.60 -5.59 10.01
CA VAL A 245 7.14 -5.40 8.63
C VAL A 245 6.69 -6.71 8.00
N ALA A 246 7.43 -7.82 8.22
CA ALA A 246 7.04 -9.13 7.70
C ALA A 246 5.66 -9.58 8.21
N ASP A 247 5.40 -9.41 9.50
CA ASP A 247 4.15 -9.76 10.16
C ASP A 247 3.00 -8.81 9.80
N PHE A 248 3.33 -7.52 9.62
CA PHE A 248 2.36 -6.52 9.22
C PHE A 248 1.90 -6.70 7.75
N ILE A 249 2.76 -7.17 6.84
CA ILE A 249 2.48 -7.32 5.40
C ILE A 249 1.96 -8.73 5.08
N GLY A 250 0.85 -9.13 5.66
CA GLY A 250 0.21 -10.41 5.38
C GLY A 250 0.67 -11.55 6.31
N ASP A 251 0.03 -12.68 6.17
CA ASP A 251 0.35 -13.86 6.97
C ASP A 251 1.81 -14.31 6.77
N VAL A 252 2.47 -14.66 7.86
CA VAL A 252 3.85 -15.12 7.84
C VAL A 252 4.12 -16.11 8.97
N ASN A 253 4.94 -17.14 8.71
CA ASN A 253 5.51 -17.97 9.74
C ASN A 253 6.88 -17.42 10.12
N ILE A 254 7.02 -16.91 11.33
CA ILE A 254 8.29 -16.41 11.86
C ILE A 254 8.85 -17.44 12.80
N LEU A 255 10.06 -17.93 12.51
CA LEU A 255 10.75 -18.96 13.30
C LEU A 255 12.06 -18.40 13.85
N GLN A 256 12.56 -19.01 14.92
CA GLN A 256 13.85 -18.67 15.51
C GLN A 256 14.92 -19.72 15.14
N GLY A 257 16.13 -19.24 14.94
CA GLY A 257 17.26 -20.09 14.68
C GLY A 257 18.58 -19.45 15.13
N VAL A 258 19.62 -20.27 15.14
CA VAL A 258 20.98 -19.85 15.43
C VAL A 258 21.80 -19.88 14.15
N TYR A 259 22.40 -18.75 13.80
CA TYR A 259 23.26 -18.65 12.63
C TYR A 259 24.48 -19.59 12.73
N LYS A 260 24.70 -20.37 11.69
CA LYS A 260 25.81 -21.35 11.61
C LYS A 260 26.88 -20.95 10.58
N GLY A 261 26.53 -20.13 9.62
CA GLY A 261 27.41 -19.71 8.55
C GLY A 261 26.65 -19.44 7.26
N GLN A 262 27.41 -19.18 6.21
CA GLN A 262 26.91 -18.94 4.86
C GLN A 262 27.68 -19.78 3.86
N ASN A 263 27.03 -20.28 2.82
CA ASN A 263 27.65 -21.00 1.72
C ASN A 263 27.04 -20.56 0.38
N GLU A 264 27.39 -21.23 -0.72
CA GLU A 264 26.90 -20.94 -2.06
C GLU A 264 25.36 -21.07 -2.18
N THR A 265 24.70 -21.79 -1.29
CA THR A 265 23.24 -21.99 -1.29
C THR A 265 22.50 -20.96 -0.43
N GLY A 266 23.22 -20.15 0.35
CA GLY A 266 22.67 -19.10 1.21
C GLY A 266 23.06 -19.23 2.67
N THR A 267 22.32 -18.53 3.52
CA THR A 267 22.50 -18.47 4.98
C THR A 267 22.01 -19.75 5.63
N GLN A 268 22.82 -20.34 6.51
CA GLN A 268 22.50 -21.55 7.27
C GLN A 268 22.07 -21.18 8.69
N LEU A 269 20.90 -21.64 9.09
CA LEU A 269 20.32 -21.43 10.42
C LEU A 269 19.97 -22.78 11.04
N GLU A 270 20.39 -23.05 12.26
CA GLU A 270 19.85 -24.16 13.03
C GLU A 270 18.53 -23.73 13.67
N SER A 271 17.42 -24.25 13.16
CA SER A 271 16.09 -23.94 13.68
C SER A 271 15.95 -24.40 15.14
N GLU A 272 15.49 -23.53 16.02
CA GLU A 272 15.16 -23.90 17.40
C GLU A 272 13.99 -24.89 17.46
N ASP A 273 13.09 -24.84 16.49
CA ASP A 273 11.86 -25.62 16.42
C ASP A 273 12.11 -27.07 15.98
N SER A 274 12.93 -27.28 14.95
CA SER A 274 13.17 -28.60 14.36
C SER A 274 14.53 -29.21 14.68
N LYS A 275 15.45 -28.42 15.25
CA LYS A 275 16.87 -28.77 15.44
C LYS A 275 17.58 -29.18 14.15
N SER A 276 17.01 -28.85 13.01
CA SER A 276 17.58 -29.06 11.68
C SER A 276 18.16 -27.78 11.10
N ILE A 277 19.07 -27.92 10.15
CA ILE A 277 19.58 -26.80 9.39
C ILE A 277 18.54 -26.37 8.36
N VAL A 278 18.23 -25.07 8.35
CA VAL A 278 17.37 -24.39 7.39
C VAL A 278 18.25 -23.44 6.57
N PHE A 279 18.00 -23.40 5.27
CA PHE A 279 18.69 -22.53 4.35
C PHE A 279 17.80 -21.35 4.00
N ALA A 280 18.30 -20.12 4.17
CA ALA A 280 17.66 -18.89 3.72
C ALA A 280 18.47 -18.29 2.57
N THR A 281 17.77 -17.76 1.58
CA THR A 281 18.40 -17.19 0.36
C THR A 281 19.05 -15.82 0.59
N GLN A 282 18.65 -15.11 1.64
CA GLN A 282 19.20 -13.79 1.96
C GLN A 282 20.58 -13.92 2.61
N GLU A 283 21.50 -13.07 2.17
CA GLU A 283 22.79 -12.87 2.85
C GLU A 283 22.60 -11.99 4.08
N VAL A 284 23.28 -12.33 5.17
CA VAL A 284 23.21 -11.61 6.43
C VAL A 284 24.60 -11.37 6.99
N ASP A 285 24.81 -10.21 7.58
CA ASP A 285 26.03 -9.90 8.33
C ASP A 285 25.84 -10.35 9.79
N ALA A 286 26.30 -11.56 10.10
CA ALA A 286 26.12 -12.16 11.42
C ALA A 286 27.31 -13.08 11.77
N SER A 287 27.51 -13.32 13.05
CA SER A 287 28.53 -14.23 13.57
C SER A 287 27.95 -15.59 13.97
N PRO A 288 28.65 -16.71 13.74
CA PRO A 288 28.20 -18.02 14.18
C PRO A 288 27.83 -18.04 15.65
N GLY A 289 26.59 -18.47 15.95
CA GLY A 289 26.02 -18.45 17.29
C GLY A 289 24.99 -17.34 17.54
N ASP A 290 24.88 -16.36 16.64
CA ASP A 290 23.89 -15.30 16.76
C ASP A 290 22.48 -15.84 16.59
N LYS A 291 21.56 -15.35 17.44
CA LYS A 291 20.13 -15.68 17.33
C LYS A 291 19.50 -14.80 16.25
N MET A 292 18.78 -15.46 15.35
CA MET A 292 18.13 -14.82 14.22
C MET A 292 16.67 -15.26 14.08
N TRP A 293 15.91 -14.43 13.40
CA TRP A 293 14.59 -14.75 12.97
C TRP A 293 14.61 -15.06 11.46
N PHE A 294 13.88 -16.05 11.05
CA PHE A 294 13.61 -16.30 9.64
C PHE A 294 12.12 -16.45 9.40
N ALA A 295 11.69 -15.94 8.26
CA ALA A 295 10.28 -15.84 7.90
C ALA A 295 10.01 -16.68 6.65
N ILE A 296 8.84 -17.30 6.59
CA ILE A 296 8.35 -17.96 5.39
C ILE A 296 6.86 -17.73 5.23
N ARG A 297 6.46 -17.30 4.05
CA ARG A 297 5.06 -17.08 3.72
C ARG A 297 4.31 -18.41 3.66
N PRO A 298 3.04 -18.50 4.16
CA PRO A 298 2.28 -19.73 4.18
C PRO A 298 2.09 -20.39 2.81
N GLU A 299 1.94 -19.59 1.74
CA GLU A 299 1.78 -20.08 0.36
C GLU A 299 3.08 -20.64 -0.26
N LYS A 300 4.23 -20.38 0.37
CA LYS A 300 5.54 -20.94 -0.03
C LYS A 300 5.88 -22.25 0.67
N LEU A 301 5.00 -22.68 1.58
CA LEU A 301 5.11 -23.99 2.23
C LEU A 301 4.35 -25.04 1.43
N GLU A 302 5.07 -26.07 0.99
CA GLU A 302 4.47 -27.25 0.36
C GLU A 302 4.18 -28.33 1.41
N ILE A 303 2.96 -28.87 1.37
CA ILE A 303 2.55 -29.99 2.23
C ILE A 303 2.61 -31.29 1.43
N SER A 304 3.37 -32.28 1.92
CA SER A 304 3.50 -33.59 1.30
C SER A 304 3.42 -34.71 2.33
N LYS A 305 2.74 -35.80 1.96
CA LYS A 305 2.76 -37.07 2.75
C LYS A 305 4.07 -37.86 2.61
N LYS A 306 4.81 -37.59 1.52
CA LYS A 306 6.10 -38.25 1.24
C LYS A 306 7.21 -37.26 1.56
N LYS A 307 8.29 -37.79 2.18
CA LYS A 307 9.48 -36.98 2.41
C LYS A 307 10.02 -36.48 1.06
N PRO A 308 10.20 -35.13 0.89
CA PRO A 308 10.82 -34.58 -0.31
C PRO A 308 12.30 -35.00 -0.44
N SER A 309 12.93 -34.66 -1.56
CA SER A 309 14.38 -34.89 -1.74
C SER A 309 15.19 -34.02 -0.78
N ASP A 310 16.43 -34.41 -0.50
CA ASP A 310 17.29 -33.82 0.54
C ASP A 310 17.72 -32.35 0.26
N ASN A 311 17.31 -31.77 -0.87
CA ASN A 311 17.65 -30.37 -1.26
C ASN A 311 16.62 -29.33 -0.79
N HIS A 312 15.68 -29.69 0.07
CA HIS A 312 14.64 -28.78 0.57
C HIS A 312 14.73 -28.59 2.08
N ASN A 313 14.29 -27.40 2.52
CA ASN A 313 14.00 -27.21 3.94
C ASN A 313 12.81 -28.06 4.33
N ILE A 314 12.99 -29.00 5.27
CA ILE A 314 11.97 -29.99 5.64
C ILE A 314 11.62 -29.84 7.11
N LEU A 315 10.34 -29.65 7.41
CA LEU A 315 9.79 -29.68 8.74
C LEU A 315 8.74 -30.79 8.83
N LYS A 316 8.79 -31.59 9.92
CA LYS A 316 7.80 -32.62 10.17
C LYS A 316 6.74 -32.12 11.13
N GLY A 317 5.49 -32.38 10.82
CA GLY A 317 4.38 -31.99 11.67
C GLY A 317 3.12 -32.82 11.41
N LYS A 318 2.08 -32.52 12.18
CA LYS A 318 0.76 -33.14 12.04
C LYS A 318 -0.25 -32.03 11.72
N ILE A 319 -1.08 -32.25 10.69
CA ILE A 319 -2.20 -31.34 10.41
C ILE A 319 -3.17 -31.40 11.57
N GLU A 320 -3.44 -30.27 12.17
CA GLU A 320 -4.36 -30.10 13.30
C GLU A 320 -5.71 -29.60 12.83
N ASP A 321 -5.71 -28.64 11.90
CA ASP A 321 -6.92 -28.01 11.40
C ASP A 321 -6.76 -27.62 9.93
N ILE A 322 -7.88 -27.55 9.21
CA ILE A 322 -7.97 -27.14 7.80
C ILE A 322 -9.13 -26.16 7.65
N ALA A 323 -8.82 -24.93 7.28
CA ALA A 323 -9.82 -23.92 6.95
C ALA A 323 -10.00 -23.84 5.43
N TYR A 324 -11.18 -24.17 4.93
CA TYR A 324 -11.52 -24.10 3.52
C TYR A 324 -12.01 -22.69 3.15
N GLY A 325 -11.26 -21.97 2.32
CA GLY A 325 -11.54 -20.60 1.88
C GLY A 325 -12.09 -20.50 0.44
N GLY A 326 -12.55 -21.61 -0.16
CA GLY A 326 -13.04 -21.64 -1.55
C GLY A 326 -11.88 -21.78 -2.55
N SER A 327 -11.21 -20.70 -2.93
CA SER A 327 -10.08 -20.71 -3.87
C SER A 327 -8.80 -21.31 -3.30
N PHE A 328 -8.66 -21.31 -1.98
CA PHE A 328 -7.52 -21.87 -1.26
C PHE A 328 -7.97 -22.57 0.03
N SER A 329 -7.10 -23.40 0.59
CA SER A 329 -7.25 -23.99 1.92
C SER A 329 -6.04 -23.62 2.76
N THR A 330 -6.30 -23.21 4.01
CA THR A 330 -5.27 -22.93 5.02
C THR A 330 -5.15 -24.12 5.96
N TYR A 331 -3.94 -24.66 6.08
CA TYR A 331 -3.59 -25.77 6.94
C TYR A 331 -2.86 -25.27 8.17
N HIS A 332 -3.30 -25.66 9.35
CA HIS A 332 -2.58 -25.48 10.60
C HIS A 332 -1.82 -26.78 10.90
N VAL A 333 -0.49 -26.70 10.84
CA VAL A 333 0.40 -27.84 11.01
C VAL A 333 1.13 -27.69 12.33
N ARG A 334 0.85 -28.60 13.29
CA ARG A 334 1.55 -28.65 14.57
C ARG A 334 2.86 -29.41 14.44
N LEU A 335 3.97 -28.75 14.73
CA LEU A 335 5.29 -29.36 14.83
C LEU A 335 5.45 -30.16 16.12
N ASP A 336 6.47 -31.00 16.20
CA ASP A 336 6.76 -31.88 17.36
C ASP A 336 7.01 -31.07 18.66
N ASN A 337 7.48 -29.83 18.57
CA ASN A 337 7.65 -28.91 19.70
C ASN A 337 6.36 -28.18 20.14
N GLY A 338 5.23 -28.44 19.49
CA GLY A 338 3.94 -27.84 19.77
C GLY A 338 3.66 -26.54 19.01
N ARG A 339 4.62 -25.98 18.26
CA ARG A 339 4.41 -24.79 17.44
C ARG A 339 3.49 -25.09 16.27
N ILE A 340 2.63 -24.15 15.92
CA ILE A 340 1.75 -24.25 14.76
C ILE A 340 2.32 -23.39 13.63
N LEU A 341 2.45 -23.97 12.45
CA LEU A 341 2.74 -23.28 11.20
C LEU A 341 1.48 -23.24 10.34
N LYS A 342 1.31 -22.13 9.63
CA LYS A 342 0.30 -22.00 8.58
C LYS A 342 0.89 -22.38 7.23
N ALA A 343 0.16 -23.14 6.42
CA ALA A 343 0.47 -23.35 5.02
C ALA A 343 -0.79 -23.13 4.18
N ILE A 344 -0.65 -22.49 3.03
CA ILE A 344 -1.77 -22.19 2.14
C ILE A 344 -1.58 -22.94 0.83
N ARG A 345 -2.64 -23.61 0.39
CA ARG A 345 -2.67 -24.33 -0.88
C ARG A 345 -3.86 -23.90 -1.72
N ALA A 346 -3.63 -23.58 -2.99
CA ALA A 346 -4.71 -23.29 -3.94
C ALA A 346 -5.53 -24.56 -4.23
N ASN A 347 -6.86 -24.44 -4.19
CA ASN A 347 -7.80 -25.50 -4.52
C ASN A 347 -7.99 -25.54 -6.05
N ARG A 348 -7.13 -26.31 -6.75
CA ARG A 348 -7.09 -26.37 -8.22
C ARG A 348 -8.10 -27.35 -8.81
N GLU A 349 -8.59 -28.31 -8.03
CA GLU A 349 -9.50 -29.36 -8.46
C GLU A 349 -10.82 -29.25 -7.72
N ARG A 350 -11.90 -29.67 -8.38
CA ARG A 350 -13.21 -29.75 -7.73
C ARG A 350 -13.18 -30.92 -6.74
N THR A 351 -13.38 -30.61 -5.46
CA THR A 351 -13.52 -31.63 -4.43
C THR A 351 -14.97 -32.12 -4.42
N GLU A 352 -15.23 -33.36 -4.79
CA GLU A 352 -16.58 -33.94 -4.81
C GLU A 352 -17.04 -34.42 -3.43
N GLU A 353 -16.15 -34.60 -2.47
CA GLU A 353 -16.46 -35.03 -1.10
C GLU A 353 -15.96 -34.05 -0.05
N HIS A 354 -16.80 -33.81 0.94
CA HIS A 354 -16.53 -32.95 2.10
C HIS A 354 -15.50 -33.54 3.10
N HIS A 355 -14.73 -34.55 2.71
CA HIS A 355 -13.73 -35.16 3.55
C HIS A 355 -12.32 -34.73 3.14
N LEU A 356 -11.93 -33.53 3.65
CA LEU A 356 -10.52 -33.16 3.73
C LEU A 356 -9.83 -34.05 4.78
N THR A 357 -9.76 -35.35 4.52
CA THR A 357 -9.00 -36.30 5.35
C THR A 357 -7.59 -36.42 4.82
N TRP A 358 -6.67 -36.04 5.65
CA TRP A 358 -5.24 -36.27 5.45
C TRP A 358 -4.75 -37.37 6.37
#